data_30511133d6bcfc75a852271dbd1ed6ed
#
_entry.id   30511133d6bcfc75a852271dbd1ed6ed
#
_cell.length_a   1.000
_cell.length_b   1.000
_cell.length_c   1.000
_cell.angle_alpha   90.00
_cell.angle_beta   90.00
_cell.angle_gamma   90.00
#
_symmetry.space_group_name_H-M   'P 1'
#
loop_
_entity.id
_entity.type
_entity.pdbx_description
1 polymer ?
#
loop_
_entity_poly.entity_id
_entity_poly.type
_entity_poly.pdbx_seq_one_letter_code
_entity_poly.pdbx_strand_id
1 'polypeptide(L)'
;SDCNYIYLCAPVLDNADYVRELSGILHDDMLLTDVGSVKTGIHEQIQKFPDLERHFIGGHPMCGTEHVGYEYSTAYMLENAYYILTPTHTVSPQKVDEFEHFVTSIGAVPLILDYKKHDFSVGSISHLPTVIASTLVNLVKNLDDSDETLRTIAAGGFKDITRVASSDPTMWENICLANRNQILELIDTYVNALKETRNTIAESHPEEIKGFFSSAKEYRDSFNISHRGPIRPVYQLFCDLIDEAGGIATIATILASNNISIKNIGIIHNREFQQGVLQVEFYDSNAYDHAVELLRKYHYTVYEK
;
A
#
# COMPACT_ATOMS: atom_id res chain seq x y z
N SER A 1 8.75 33.25 -10.09
CA SER A 1 7.84 32.47 -9.24
C SER A 1 8.48 32.38 -7.86
N ASP A 2 7.69 32.56 -6.79
CA ASP A 2 8.19 32.59 -5.40
C ASP A 2 7.99 31.21 -4.72
N CYS A 3 7.96 30.10 -5.49
CA CYS A 3 7.80 28.75 -4.95
C CYS A 3 9.16 28.02 -4.91
N ASN A 4 9.32 27.19 -3.87
CA ASN A 4 10.52 26.37 -3.70
C ASN A 4 10.30 24.95 -4.23
N TYR A 5 9.05 24.49 -4.34
CA TYR A 5 8.70 23.14 -4.79
C TYR A 5 7.72 23.20 -5.95
N ILE A 6 7.96 22.40 -6.96
CA ILE A 6 7.04 22.14 -8.08
C ILE A 6 6.70 20.66 -8.10
N TYR A 7 5.41 20.34 -7.98
CA TYR A 7 4.89 18.98 -8.01
C TYR A 7 4.17 18.71 -9.34
N LEU A 8 4.62 17.69 -10.05
CA LEU A 8 3.94 17.15 -11.22
C LEU A 8 2.92 16.10 -10.76
N CYS A 9 1.63 16.45 -10.81
CA CYS A 9 0.54 15.62 -10.33
C CYS A 9 -0.40 15.16 -11.46
N ALA A 10 0.03 15.28 -12.71
CA ALA A 10 -0.70 14.76 -13.85
C ALA A 10 -0.57 13.22 -13.96
N PRO A 11 -1.37 12.53 -14.78
CA PRO A 11 -1.17 11.14 -15.12
C PRO A 11 0.27 10.87 -15.55
N VAL A 12 0.80 9.67 -15.25
CA VAL A 12 2.24 9.36 -15.40
C VAL A 12 2.79 9.68 -16.79
N LEU A 13 2.01 9.41 -17.84
CA LEU A 13 2.43 9.66 -19.22
C LEU A 13 2.42 11.15 -19.59
N ASP A 14 1.52 11.94 -18.99
CA ASP A 14 1.35 13.37 -19.31
C ASP A 14 2.43 14.25 -18.65
N ASN A 15 3.02 13.79 -17.55
CA ASN A 15 4.08 14.52 -16.84
C ASN A 15 5.29 14.84 -17.74
N ALA A 16 5.56 14.01 -18.74
CA ALA A 16 6.67 14.22 -19.68
C ALA A 16 6.52 15.49 -20.52
N ASP A 17 5.30 15.92 -20.84
CA ASP A 17 5.05 17.15 -21.60
C ASP A 17 5.33 18.39 -20.76
N TYR A 18 4.94 18.39 -19.49
CA TYR A 18 5.22 19.48 -18.55
C TYR A 18 6.73 19.65 -18.27
N VAL A 19 7.50 18.57 -18.27
CA VAL A 19 8.97 18.63 -18.10
C VAL A 19 9.60 19.59 -19.12
N ARG A 20 9.18 19.55 -20.39
CA ARG A 20 9.73 20.42 -21.44
C ARG A 20 9.44 21.90 -21.18
N GLU A 21 8.23 22.20 -20.66
CA GLU A 21 7.82 23.58 -20.39
C GLU A 21 8.56 24.19 -19.19
N LEU A 22 9.07 23.36 -18.28
CA LEU A 22 9.79 23.79 -17.09
C LEU A 22 11.26 24.09 -17.33
N SER A 23 11.83 23.65 -18.48
CA SER A 23 13.24 23.91 -18.82
C SER A 23 13.51 25.40 -18.91
N GLY A 24 14.54 25.88 -18.23
CA GLY A 24 14.93 27.29 -18.16
C GLY A 24 14.10 28.16 -17.20
N ILE A 25 13.17 27.58 -16.45
CA ILE A 25 12.31 28.31 -15.49
C ILE A 25 12.80 28.15 -14.04
N LEU A 26 13.47 27.01 -13.73
CA LEU A 26 13.87 26.69 -12.37
C LEU A 26 15.02 27.56 -11.88
N HIS A 27 14.93 28.03 -10.64
CA HIS A 27 16.02 28.70 -9.91
C HIS A 27 16.75 27.71 -9.03
N ASP A 28 17.97 28.05 -8.60
CA ASP A 28 18.85 27.13 -7.86
C ASP A 28 18.24 26.58 -6.57
N ASP A 29 17.36 27.32 -5.91
CA ASP A 29 16.68 26.92 -4.68
C ASP A 29 15.41 26.09 -4.90
N MET A 30 15.00 25.89 -6.15
CA MET A 30 13.81 25.11 -6.46
C MET A 30 14.07 23.61 -6.51
N LEU A 31 13.06 22.83 -6.17
CA LEU A 31 13.01 21.38 -6.35
C LEU A 31 11.81 21.03 -7.22
N LEU A 32 12.05 20.19 -8.22
CA LEU A 32 11.04 19.59 -9.06
C LEU A 32 10.84 18.13 -8.62
N THR A 33 9.59 17.75 -8.43
CA THR A 33 9.21 16.37 -8.07
C THR A 33 7.92 15.96 -8.77
N ASP A 34 7.63 14.68 -8.78
CA ASP A 34 6.34 14.13 -9.21
C ASP A 34 5.75 13.23 -8.12
N VAL A 35 4.54 12.71 -8.34
CA VAL A 35 3.86 11.76 -7.46
C VAL A 35 3.41 10.49 -8.18
N GLY A 36 3.92 10.27 -9.37
CA GLY A 36 3.51 9.15 -10.24
C GLY A 36 3.91 7.78 -9.69
N SER A 37 3.19 6.75 -10.11
CA SER A 37 3.44 5.36 -9.70
C SER A 37 4.60 4.68 -10.43
N VAL A 38 5.14 5.30 -11.49
CA VAL A 38 6.24 4.77 -12.30
C VAL A 38 7.28 5.89 -12.50
N LYS A 39 8.55 5.56 -12.42
CA LYS A 39 9.65 6.54 -12.42
C LYS A 39 10.51 6.55 -13.67
N THR A 40 10.66 5.41 -14.37
CA THR A 40 11.59 5.32 -15.51
C THR A 40 11.30 6.37 -16.57
N GLY A 41 10.05 6.49 -17.00
CA GLY A 41 9.69 7.41 -18.09
C GLY A 41 10.00 8.87 -17.79
N ILE A 42 9.67 9.34 -16.58
CA ILE A 42 9.94 10.73 -16.18
C ILE A 42 11.44 10.98 -16.01
N HIS A 43 12.22 10.05 -15.43
CA HIS A 43 13.66 10.17 -15.33
C HIS A 43 14.34 10.26 -16.71
N GLU A 44 13.94 9.43 -17.65
CA GLU A 44 14.45 9.47 -19.02
C GLU A 44 14.11 10.78 -19.75
N GLN A 45 13.00 11.42 -19.41
CA GLN A 45 12.67 12.75 -19.95
C GLN A 45 13.52 13.84 -19.28
N ILE A 46 13.61 13.84 -17.97
CA ILE A 46 14.40 14.79 -17.17
C ILE A 46 15.89 14.79 -17.60
N GLN A 47 16.45 13.62 -17.84
CA GLN A 47 17.86 13.47 -18.29
C GLN A 47 18.17 14.17 -19.63
N LYS A 48 17.15 14.50 -20.42
CA LYS A 48 17.33 15.28 -21.66
C LYS A 48 17.53 16.77 -21.40
N PHE A 49 17.30 17.23 -20.16
CA PHE A 49 17.37 18.62 -19.75
C PHE A 49 18.29 18.75 -18.52
N PRO A 50 19.60 18.98 -18.72
CA PRO A 50 20.59 19.05 -17.63
C PRO A 50 20.29 20.13 -16.59
N ASP A 51 19.60 21.20 -16.97
CA ASP A 51 19.11 22.25 -16.08
C ASP A 51 18.01 21.76 -15.12
N LEU A 52 17.19 20.81 -15.55
CA LEU A 52 16.16 20.19 -14.71
C LEU A 52 16.71 19.04 -13.87
N GLU A 53 17.65 18.26 -14.42
CA GLU A 53 18.18 17.07 -13.78
C GLU A 53 18.73 17.35 -12.39
N ARG A 54 19.45 18.47 -12.21
CA ARG A 54 20.01 18.89 -10.91
C ARG A 54 18.96 19.34 -9.88
N HIS A 55 17.70 19.46 -10.28
CA HIS A 55 16.58 19.87 -9.42
C HIS A 55 15.56 18.76 -9.19
N PHE A 56 15.71 17.61 -9.86
CA PHE A 56 14.65 16.59 -9.87
C PHE A 56 14.90 15.48 -8.88
N ILE A 57 13.93 15.27 -8.01
CA ILE A 57 13.78 14.06 -7.17
C ILE A 57 12.42 13.48 -7.49
N GLY A 58 12.38 12.33 -8.16
CA GLY A 58 11.11 11.64 -8.39
C GLY A 58 10.48 11.20 -7.08
N GLY A 59 9.18 11.33 -6.96
CA GLY A 59 8.42 10.97 -5.78
C GLY A 59 7.34 9.92 -6.08
N HIS A 60 7.09 9.04 -5.13
CA HIS A 60 5.96 8.11 -5.18
C HIS A 60 5.45 7.84 -3.76
N PRO A 61 4.38 8.53 -3.32
CA PRO A 61 3.69 8.19 -2.09
C PRO A 61 2.97 6.84 -2.26
N MET A 62 3.37 5.83 -1.47
CA MET A 62 2.79 4.49 -1.49
C MET A 62 1.46 4.46 -0.74
N CYS A 63 0.55 5.34 -1.14
CA CYS A 63 -0.79 5.47 -0.57
C CYS A 63 -1.79 5.79 -1.68
N GLY A 64 -3.05 5.49 -1.44
CA GLY A 64 -4.12 5.72 -2.40
C GLY A 64 -5.35 4.88 -2.05
N THR A 65 -6.43 5.15 -2.76
CA THR A 65 -7.65 4.37 -2.71
C THR A 65 -7.98 3.85 -4.11
N GLU A 66 -8.95 2.97 -4.22
CA GLU A 66 -9.48 2.50 -5.51
C GLU A 66 -10.31 3.57 -6.24
N HIS A 67 -10.59 4.70 -5.56
CA HIS A 67 -11.37 5.81 -6.08
C HIS A 67 -10.48 6.91 -6.64
N VAL A 68 -10.98 7.61 -7.66
CA VAL A 68 -10.30 8.72 -8.33
C VAL A 68 -11.05 10.02 -8.04
N GLY A 69 -10.30 11.10 -7.86
CA GLY A 69 -10.86 12.43 -7.66
C GLY A 69 -10.42 13.09 -6.35
N TYR A 70 -10.43 14.40 -6.35
CA TYR A 70 -10.02 15.22 -5.20
C TYR A 70 -10.88 14.95 -3.96
N GLU A 71 -12.15 14.62 -4.13
CA GLU A 71 -13.11 14.32 -3.08
C GLU A 71 -12.72 13.10 -2.22
N TYR A 72 -11.86 12.22 -2.73
CA TYR A 72 -11.34 11.06 -1.98
C TYR A 72 -9.98 11.33 -1.33
N SER A 73 -9.42 12.53 -1.51
CA SER A 73 -8.14 12.90 -0.89
C SER A 73 -8.35 13.32 0.57
N THR A 74 -7.46 12.86 1.44
CA THR A 74 -7.40 13.30 2.84
C THR A 74 -5.96 13.54 3.26
N ALA A 75 -5.73 14.47 4.18
CA ALA A 75 -4.40 14.75 4.71
C ALA A 75 -3.76 13.53 5.40
N TYR A 76 -4.59 12.63 5.94
CA TYR A 76 -4.13 11.43 6.63
C TYR A 76 -3.63 10.31 5.71
N MET A 77 -3.85 10.41 4.39
CA MET A 77 -3.38 9.38 3.44
C MET A 77 -1.87 9.22 3.45
N LEU A 78 -1.13 10.28 3.72
CA LEU A 78 0.34 10.26 3.78
C LEU A 78 0.86 9.80 5.13
N GLU A 79 0.06 9.85 6.18
CA GLU A 79 0.50 9.52 7.54
C GLU A 79 0.98 8.07 7.64
N ASN A 80 2.25 7.88 8.01
CA ASN A 80 2.94 6.59 8.08
C ASN A 80 3.00 5.81 6.75
N ALA A 81 2.69 6.43 5.61
CA ALA A 81 2.90 5.82 4.30
C ALA A 81 4.37 5.94 3.88
N TYR A 82 4.91 4.92 3.24
CA TYR A 82 6.20 5.09 2.56
C TYR A 82 6.06 6.11 1.44
N TYR A 83 7.02 7.03 1.38
CA TYR A 83 7.16 7.96 0.28
C TYR A 83 8.51 7.67 -0.39
N ILE A 84 8.47 7.02 -1.56
CA ILE A 84 9.69 6.64 -2.24
C ILE A 84 10.24 7.86 -2.97
N LEU A 85 11.52 8.13 -2.76
CA LEU A 85 12.27 9.20 -3.39
C LEU A 85 13.28 8.58 -4.36
N THR A 86 13.31 9.09 -5.58
CA THR A 86 14.26 8.65 -6.62
C THR A 86 15.06 9.85 -7.11
N PRO A 87 16.10 10.27 -6.38
CA PRO A 87 16.92 11.40 -6.81
C PRO A 87 17.69 11.07 -8.09
N THR A 88 17.88 12.07 -8.94
CA THR A 88 18.81 11.96 -10.07
C THR A 88 20.26 11.95 -9.58
N HIS A 89 21.17 11.54 -10.45
CA HIS A 89 22.60 11.50 -10.10
C HIS A 89 23.23 12.89 -9.91
N THR A 90 22.61 13.94 -10.42
CA THR A 90 23.13 15.32 -10.43
C THR A 90 22.53 16.20 -9.34
N VAL A 91 21.43 15.77 -8.70
CA VAL A 91 20.87 16.51 -7.57
C VAL A 91 21.81 16.46 -6.38
N SER A 92 21.96 17.60 -5.67
CA SER A 92 22.87 17.66 -4.53
C SER A 92 22.35 16.85 -3.33
N PRO A 93 23.24 16.22 -2.54
CA PRO A 93 22.86 15.51 -1.32
C PRO A 93 22.07 16.40 -0.36
N GLN A 94 22.39 17.67 -0.26
CA GLN A 94 21.68 18.62 0.60
C GLN A 94 20.21 18.76 0.19
N LYS A 95 19.90 18.86 -1.10
CA LYS A 95 18.51 18.91 -1.58
C LYS A 95 17.75 17.61 -1.29
N VAL A 96 18.42 16.47 -1.37
CA VAL A 96 17.85 15.18 -1.00
C VAL A 96 17.50 15.17 0.48
N ASP A 97 18.41 15.56 1.36
CA ASP A 97 18.20 15.63 2.81
C ASP A 97 17.06 16.59 3.17
N GLU A 98 17.02 17.78 2.55
CA GLU A 98 15.95 18.76 2.74
C GLU A 98 14.57 18.18 2.35
N PHE A 99 14.50 17.45 1.24
CA PHE A 99 13.25 16.85 0.79
C PHE A 99 12.84 15.65 1.64
N GLU A 100 13.77 14.85 2.13
CA GLU A 100 13.48 13.80 3.14
C GLU A 100 12.88 14.41 4.41
N HIS A 101 13.45 15.50 4.91
CA HIS A 101 12.92 16.21 6.07
C HIS A 101 11.50 16.75 5.81
N PHE A 102 11.26 17.32 4.63
CA PHE A 102 9.95 17.77 4.23
C PHE A 102 8.94 16.62 4.22
N VAL A 103 9.27 15.49 3.56
CA VAL A 103 8.42 14.28 3.49
C VAL A 103 8.11 13.75 4.89
N THR A 104 9.11 13.76 5.78
CA THR A 104 8.90 13.38 7.20
C THR A 104 7.97 14.35 7.92
N SER A 105 8.08 15.66 7.65
CA SER A 105 7.26 16.68 8.29
C SER A 105 5.77 16.58 7.96
N ILE A 106 5.43 16.02 6.79
CA ILE A 106 4.04 15.75 6.39
C ILE A 106 3.52 14.39 6.87
N GLY A 107 4.27 13.70 7.74
CA GLY A 107 3.88 12.44 8.36
C GLY A 107 4.20 11.18 7.54
N ALA A 108 4.81 11.30 6.37
CA ALA A 108 5.21 10.18 5.54
C ALA A 108 6.63 9.68 5.91
N VAL A 109 6.96 8.49 5.42
CA VAL A 109 8.22 7.81 5.68
C VAL A 109 9.05 7.77 4.40
N PRO A 110 10.11 8.60 4.28
CA PRO A 110 10.91 8.62 3.08
C PRO A 110 11.72 7.33 2.92
N LEU A 111 11.82 6.85 1.68
CA LEU A 111 12.65 5.71 1.28
C LEU A 111 13.35 6.04 -0.03
N ILE A 112 14.68 6.17 0.00
CA ILE A 112 15.45 6.47 -1.21
C ILE A 112 15.74 5.18 -1.98
N LEU A 113 15.38 5.16 -3.26
CA LEU A 113 15.69 4.08 -4.20
C LEU A 113 16.22 4.64 -5.52
N ASP A 114 16.97 3.81 -6.24
CA ASP A 114 17.18 4.01 -7.68
C ASP A 114 15.84 3.85 -8.43
N TYR A 115 15.60 4.67 -9.45
CA TYR A 115 14.33 4.69 -10.17
C TYR A 115 14.00 3.37 -10.90
N LYS A 116 15.01 2.64 -11.39
CA LYS A 116 14.81 1.31 -12.02
C LYS A 116 14.47 0.26 -10.97
N LYS A 117 15.16 0.30 -9.82
CA LYS A 117 14.85 -0.54 -8.67
C LYS A 117 13.46 -0.26 -8.14
N HIS A 118 13.05 1.02 -8.12
CA HIS A 118 11.68 1.41 -7.80
C HIS A 118 10.67 0.71 -8.72
N ASP A 119 10.82 0.87 -10.04
CA ASP A 119 9.85 0.35 -11.02
C ASP A 119 9.78 -1.18 -11.01
N PHE A 120 10.90 -1.87 -10.80
CA PHE A 120 10.92 -3.30 -10.57
C PHE A 120 10.18 -3.69 -9.27
N SER A 121 10.45 -2.96 -8.18
CA SER A 121 9.83 -3.25 -6.88
C SER A 121 8.31 -3.07 -6.91
N VAL A 122 7.83 -1.91 -7.39
CA VAL A 122 6.38 -1.67 -7.49
C VAL A 122 5.73 -2.57 -8.55
N GLY A 123 6.46 -2.91 -9.60
CA GLY A 123 6.07 -3.93 -10.57
C GLY A 123 5.75 -5.26 -9.89
N SER A 124 6.62 -5.70 -8.98
CA SER A 124 6.53 -6.99 -8.29
C SER A 124 5.43 -7.04 -7.23
N ILE A 125 5.25 -5.95 -6.43
CA ILE A 125 4.36 -5.98 -5.27
C ILE A 125 3.01 -5.30 -5.49
N SER A 126 2.83 -4.58 -6.61
CA SER A 126 1.62 -3.85 -6.92
C SER A 126 1.09 -4.16 -8.33
N HIS A 127 1.91 -3.95 -9.38
CA HIS A 127 1.42 -4.03 -10.76
C HIS A 127 1.11 -5.48 -11.16
N LEU A 128 2.04 -6.41 -10.97
CA LEU A 128 1.81 -7.83 -11.24
C LEU A 128 0.63 -8.39 -10.42
N PRO A 129 0.52 -8.17 -9.11
CA PRO A 129 -0.64 -8.61 -8.33
C PRO A 129 -1.98 -8.12 -8.88
N THR A 130 -2.05 -6.88 -9.35
CA THR A 130 -3.30 -6.34 -9.92
C THR A 130 -3.63 -6.95 -11.28
N VAL A 131 -2.61 -7.17 -12.13
CA VAL A 131 -2.78 -7.90 -13.40
C VAL A 131 -3.27 -9.33 -13.15
N ILE A 132 -2.72 -10.01 -12.15
CA ILE A 132 -3.14 -11.37 -11.76
C ILE A 132 -4.58 -11.36 -11.25
N ALA A 133 -4.93 -10.44 -10.35
CA ALA A 133 -6.28 -10.30 -9.82
C ALA A 133 -7.32 -10.05 -10.93
N SER A 134 -7.03 -9.12 -11.83
CA SER A 134 -7.89 -8.81 -12.98
C SER A 134 -8.02 -9.98 -13.95
N THR A 135 -6.92 -10.70 -14.20
CA THR A 135 -6.92 -11.91 -15.03
C THR A 135 -7.75 -13.02 -14.40
N LEU A 136 -7.62 -13.22 -13.07
CA LEU A 136 -8.39 -14.20 -12.33
C LEU A 136 -9.90 -13.89 -12.35
N VAL A 137 -10.28 -12.63 -12.17
CA VAL A 137 -11.69 -12.20 -12.27
C VAL A 137 -12.25 -12.48 -13.67
N ASN A 138 -11.50 -12.10 -14.72
CA ASN A 138 -11.93 -12.33 -16.09
C ASN A 138 -12.00 -13.82 -16.44
N LEU A 139 -11.08 -14.64 -15.91
CA LEU A 139 -11.12 -16.09 -16.06
C LEU A 139 -12.40 -16.66 -15.43
N VAL A 140 -12.69 -16.33 -14.18
CA VAL A 140 -13.90 -16.80 -13.49
C VAL A 140 -15.17 -16.35 -14.20
N LYS A 141 -15.22 -15.08 -14.65
CA LYS A 141 -16.33 -14.55 -15.45
C LYS A 141 -16.57 -15.36 -16.73
N ASN A 142 -15.51 -15.79 -17.42
CA ASN A 142 -15.61 -16.54 -18.67
C ASN A 142 -15.91 -18.02 -18.46
N LEU A 143 -15.69 -18.56 -17.26
CA LEU A 143 -16.01 -19.95 -16.88
C LEU A 143 -17.37 -20.07 -16.23
N ASP A 144 -18.02 -18.97 -15.85
CA ASP A 144 -19.34 -18.99 -15.22
C ASP A 144 -20.42 -19.43 -16.22
N ASP A 145 -21.44 -20.06 -15.70
CA ASP A 145 -22.58 -20.57 -16.47
C ASP A 145 -23.77 -19.58 -16.44
N SER A 146 -24.86 -19.98 -17.13
CA SER A 146 -26.11 -19.20 -17.16
C SER A 146 -26.78 -19.03 -15.78
N ASP A 147 -26.45 -19.89 -14.84
CA ASP A 147 -27.01 -19.88 -13.48
C ASP A 147 -26.18 -19.01 -12.53
N GLU A 148 -25.11 -18.37 -13.03
CA GLU A 148 -24.18 -17.53 -12.26
C GLU A 148 -23.63 -18.26 -11.01
N THR A 149 -23.33 -19.54 -11.13
CA THR A 149 -22.92 -20.40 -10.02
C THR A 149 -21.64 -19.88 -9.38
N LEU A 150 -20.60 -19.59 -10.17
CA LEU A 150 -19.30 -19.14 -9.66
C LEU A 150 -19.43 -17.77 -8.99
N ARG A 151 -20.20 -16.86 -9.57
CA ARG A 151 -20.51 -15.55 -9.01
C ARG A 151 -21.23 -15.68 -7.66
N THR A 152 -22.20 -16.58 -7.56
CA THR A 152 -23.02 -16.79 -6.36
C THR A 152 -22.21 -17.33 -5.20
N ILE A 153 -21.29 -18.28 -5.45
CA ILE A 153 -20.46 -18.90 -4.41
C ILE A 153 -19.15 -18.16 -4.13
N ALA A 154 -18.86 -17.08 -4.88
CA ALA A 154 -17.67 -16.27 -4.66
C ALA A 154 -17.66 -15.67 -3.24
N ALA A 155 -16.88 -16.28 -2.35
CA ALA A 155 -16.80 -15.93 -0.93
C ALA A 155 -15.58 -15.02 -0.63
N GLY A 156 -15.36 -14.73 0.66
CA GLY A 156 -14.35 -13.78 1.15
C GLY A 156 -12.97 -13.97 0.52
N GLY A 157 -12.44 -15.20 0.49
CA GLY A 157 -11.10 -15.44 -0.07
C GLY A 157 -10.94 -14.98 -1.53
N PHE A 158 -11.95 -15.21 -2.40
CA PHE A 158 -11.92 -14.70 -3.76
C PHE A 158 -12.04 -13.19 -3.81
N LYS A 159 -12.95 -12.60 -3.02
CA LYS A 159 -13.15 -11.15 -2.94
C LYS A 159 -11.91 -10.44 -2.42
N ASP A 160 -11.25 -11.00 -1.41
CA ASP A 160 -10.06 -10.42 -0.81
C ASP A 160 -8.89 -10.38 -1.81
N ILE A 161 -8.59 -11.50 -2.49
CA ILE A 161 -7.49 -11.57 -3.44
C ILE A 161 -7.74 -10.75 -4.72
N THR A 162 -9.02 -10.53 -5.07
CA THR A 162 -9.40 -9.80 -6.29
C THR A 162 -9.84 -8.36 -6.02
N ARG A 163 -9.79 -7.87 -4.78
CA ARG A 163 -10.25 -6.52 -4.42
C ARG A 163 -9.63 -5.44 -5.31
N VAL A 164 -8.34 -5.54 -5.59
CA VAL A 164 -7.60 -4.56 -6.41
C VAL A 164 -8.03 -4.54 -7.87
N ALA A 165 -8.75 -5.54 -8.36
CA ALA A 165 -9.31 -5.57 -9.71
C ALA A 165 -10.47 -4.57 -9.92
N SER A 166 -10.96 -3.93 -8.85
CA SER A 166 -12.00 -2.88 -8.91
C SER A 166 -11.43 -1.47 -9.07
N SER A 167 -10.11 -1.32 -9.24
CA SER A 167 -9.44 -0.04 -9.45
C SER A 167 -9.75 0.58 -10.81
N ASP A 168 -9.49 1.88 -10.95
CA ASP A 168 -9.78 2.64 -12.18
C ASP A 168 -9.03 2.11 -13.41
N PRO A 169 -9.72 1.75 -14.51
CA PRO A 169 -9.09 1.17 -15.68
C PRO A 169 -8.14 2.12 -16.42
N THR A 170 -8.42 3.43 -16.43
CA THR A 170 -7.59 4.43 -17.12
C THR A 170 -6.26 4.61 -16.40
N MET A 171 -6.29 4.64 -15.07
CA MET A 171 -5.07 4.66 -14.25
C MET A 171 -4.21 3.41 -14.54
N TRP A 172 -4.82 2.22 -14.60
CA TRP A 172 -4.09 0.98 -14.86
C TRP A 172 -3.58 0.85 -16.29
N GLU A 173 -4.29 1.39 -17.28
CA GLU A 173 -3.77 1.53 -18.63
C GLU A 173 -2.46 2.32 -18.63
N ASN A 174 -2.45 3.50 -18.02
CA ASN A 174 -1.26 4.34 -17.90
C ASN A 174 -0.09 3.62 -17.20
N ILE A 175 -0.36 2.94 -16.08
CA ILE A 175 0.66 2.18 -15.34
C ILE A 175 1.23 1.05 -16.19
N CYS A 176 0.38 0.28 -16.85
CA CYS A 176 0.80 -0.84 -17.70
C CYS A 176 1.65 -0.38 -18.90
N LEU A 177 1.33 0.77 -19.47
CA LEU A 177 2.11 1.35 -20.57
C LEU A 177 3.44 1.91 -20.05
N ALA A 178 3.43 2.64 -18.94
CA ALA A 178 4.62 3.28 -18.38
C ALA A 178 5.64 2.26 -17.82
N ASN A 179 5.17 1.18 -17.18
CA ASN A 179 6.05 0.12 -16.61
C ASN A 179 6.03 -1.18 -17.43
N ARG A 180 5.73 -1.06 -18.73
CA ARG A 180 5.48 -2.20 -19.62
C ARG A 180 6.56 -3.27 -19.57
N ASN A 181 7.82 -2.89 -19.68
CA ASN A 181 8.92 -3.86 -19.78
C ASN A 181 9.06 -4.69 -18.51
N GLN A 182 9.00 -4.07 -17.33
CA GLN A 182 9.05 -4.75 -16.04
C GLN A 182 7.85 -5.67 -15.84
N ILE A 183 6.64 -5.19 -16.20
CA ILE A 183 5.42 -5.99 -16.06
C ILE A 183 5.49 -7.24 -16.97
N LEU A 184 5.95 -7.13 -18.19
CA LEU A 184 6.09 -8.28 -19.10
C LEU A 184 7.07 -9.32 -18.56
N GLU A 185 8.25 -8.89 -18.09
CA GLU A 185 9.24 -9.78 -17.49
C GLU A 185 8.70 -10.49 -16.24
N LEU A 186 7.98 -9.76 -15.39
CA LEU A 186 7.36 -10.30 -14.19
C LEU A 186 6.21 -11.27 -14.51
N ILE A 187 5.41 -11.00 -15.55
CA ILE A 187 4.38 -11.93 -16.03
C ILE A 187 5.01 -13.23 -16.52
N ASP A 188 6.06 -13.14 -17.33
CA ASP A 188 6.75 -14.34 -17.83
C ASP A 188 7.33 -15.18 -16.67
N THR A 189 7.93 -14.51 -15.68
CA THR A 189 8.43 -15.16 -14.46
C THR A 189 7.30 -15.85 -13.70
N TYR A 190 6.17 -15.18 -13.51
CA TYR A 190 5.01 -15.74 -12.83
C TYR A 190 4.37 -16.90 -13.57
N VAL A 191 4.26 -16.80 -14.89
CA VAL A 191 3.76 -17.91 -15.75
C VAL A 191 4.65 -19.15 -15.61
N ASN A 192 5.97 -18.98 -15.56
CA ASN A 192 6.89 -20.10 -15.36
C ASN A 192 6.73 -20.73 -13.96
N ALA A 193 6.62 -19.91 -12.92
CA ALA A 193 6.33 -20.39 -11.56
C ALA A 193 4.99 -21.15 -11.48
N LEU A 194 3.93 -20.67 -12.18
CA LEU A 194 2.66 -21.39 -12.27
C LEU A 194 2.79 -22.76 -12.99
N LYS A 195 3.62 -22.85 -14.03
CA LYS A 195 3.88 -24.15 -14.71
C LYS A 195 4.57 -25.13 -13.78
N GLU A 196 5.55 -24.68 -13.01
CA GLU A 196 6.24 -25.49 -11.99
C GLU A 196 5.25 -25.96 -10.92
N THR A 197 4.46 -25.06 -10.35
CA THR A 197 3.41 -25.41 -9.39
C THR A 197 2.41 -26.41 -9.95
N ARG A 198 1.97 -26.23 -11.20
CA ARG A 198 1.10 -27.19 -11.90
C ARG A 198 1.73 -28.58 -11.98
N ASN A 199 3.01 -28.66 -12.29
CA ASN A 199 3.72 -29.94 -12.38
C ASN A 199 3.82 -30.63 -11.01
N THR A 200 4.20 -29.88 -9.97
CA THR A 200 4.20 -30.38 -8.58
C THR A 200 2.84 -30.97 -8.16
N ILE A 201 1.75 -30.30 -8.53
CA ILE A 201 0.40 -30.81 -8.26
C ILE A 201 0.08 -32.06 -9.11
N ALA A 202 0.47 -32.05 -10.39
CA ALA A 202 0.20 -33.16 -11.30
C ALA A 202 0.95 -34.46 -10.90
N GLU A 203 2.14 -34.33 -10.37
CA GLU A 203 2.97 -35.44 -9.88
C GLU A 203 2.50 -35.98 -8.53
N SER A 204 1.59 -35.26 -7.87
CA SER A 204 0.92 -35.66 -6.63
C SER A 204 1.89 -35.99 -5.48
N HIS A 205 2.99 -35.24 -5.34
CA HIS A 205 3.97 -35.39 -4.28
C HIS A 205 3.53 -34.60 -3.03
N PRO A 206 2.96 -35.23 -1.99
CA PRO A 206 2.36 -34.48 -0.86
C PRO A 206 3.35 -33.55 -0.15
N GLU A 207 4.60 -33.97 0.04
CA GLU A 207 5.60 -33.19 0.75
C GLU A 207 6.04 -31.95 -0.05
N GLU A 208 6.14 -32.06 -1.38
CA GLU A 208 6.48 -30.91 -2.23
C GLU A 208 5.33 -29.90 -2.28
N ILE A 209 4.09 -30.38 -2.40
CA ILE A 209 2.89 -29.52 -2.34
C ILE A 209 2.83 -28.80 -0.99
N LYS A 210 3.04 -29.51 0.12
CA LYS A 210 3.07 -28.93 1.46
C LYS A 210 4.21 -27.90 1.60
N GLY A 211 5.40 -28.22 1.08
CA GLY A 211 6.55 -27.32 1.08
C GLY A 211 6.28 -26.01 0.35
N PHE A 212 5.63 -26.07 -0.80
CA PHE A 212 5.23 -24.88 -1.56
C PHE A 212 4.36 -23.95 -0.73
N PHE A 213 3.31 -24.45 -0.11
CA PHE A 213 2.42 -23.63 0.73
C PHE A 213 3.08 -23.16 2.03
N SER A 214 3.93 -23.98 2.65
CA SER A 214 4.66 -23.63 3.88
C SER A 214 5.62 -22.46 3.64
N SER A 215 6.40 -22.50 2.54
CA SER A 215 7.31 -21.42 2.17
C SER A 215 6.58 -20.09 1.94
N ALA A 216 5.45 -20.14 1.22
CA ALA A 216 4.63 -18.96 1.00
C ALA A 216 4.06 -18.40 2.32
N LYS A 217 3.58 -19.29 3.20
CA LYS A 217 3.06 -18.91 4.51
C LYS A 217 4.14 -18.25 5.37
N GLU A 218 5.32 -18.87 5.49
CA GLU A 218 6.43 -18.34 6.28
C GLU A 218 6.86 -16.95 5.80
N TYR A 219 6.99 -16.76 4.49
CA TYR A 219 7.33 -15.45 3.93
C TYR A 219 6.22 -14.42 4.18
N ARG A 220 4.95 -14.80 3.97
CA ARG A 220 3.81 -13.92 4.23
C ARG A 220 3.69 -13.52 5.69
N ASP A 221 3.91 -14.45 6.61
CA ASP A 221 3.87 -14.21 8.06
C ASP A 221 5.06 -13.35 8.52
N SER A 222 6.19 -13.36 7.79
CA SER A 222 7.32 -12.47 8.06
C SER A 222 7.05 -11.00 7.74
N PHE A 223 6.01 -10.71 6.96
CA PHE A 223 5.57 -9.33 6.77
C PHE A 223 4.95 -8.84 8.07
N ASN A 224 5.71 -8.05 8.81
CA ASN A 224 5.17 -7.41 9.99
C ASN A 224 3.96 -6.56 9.60
N ILE A 225 2.76 -7.07 9.85
CA ILE A 225 1.49 -6.38 9.59
C ILE A 225 1.42 -5.07 10.41
N SER A 226 2.24 -4.98 11.45
CA SER A 226 2.44 -3.79 12.28
C SER A 226 3.34 -2.72 11.64
N HIS A 227 4.02 -3.00 10.51
CA HIS A 227 4.98 -2.09 9.89
C HIS A 227 4.40 -1.40 8.63
N ARG A 228 3.51 -0.46 8.84
CA ARG A 228 3.36 0.67 7.93
C ARG A 228 4.42 1.70 8.32
N GLY A 229 5.57 1.69 7.64
CA GLY A 229 6.67 2.61 7.91
C GLY A 229 7.55 2.26 9.13
N PRO A 230 8.58 3.06 9.46
CA PRO A 230 9.33 2.96 10.71
C PRO A 230 8.40 3.25 11.87
N ILE A 231 7.93 2.18 12.49
CA ILE A 231 6.75 2.19 13.32
C ILE A 231 7.11 2.65 14.71
N ARG A 232 6.30 3.59 15.16
CA ARG A 232 5.91 3.57 16.57
C ARG A 232 5.18 2.26 16.82
N PRO A 233 5.48 1.54 17.92
CA PRO A 233 4.78 0.31 18.25
C PRO A 233 3.27 0.55 18.18
N VAL A 234 2.56 -0.32 17.47
CA VAL A 234 1.09 -0.22 17.42
C VAL A 234 0.59 -0.89 18.68
N TYR A 235 0.14 -0.09 19.60
CA TYR A 235 -0.46 -0.56 20.85
C TYR A 235 -1.93 -0.86 20.60
N GLN A 236 -2.23 -2.12 20.26
CA GLN A 236 -3.61 -2.54 19.96
C GLN A 236 -3.99 -3.75 20.78
N LEU A 237 -5.21 -3.73 21.28
CA LEU A 237 -5.85 -4.87 21.91
C LEU A 237 -7.08 -5.33 21.12
N PHE A 238 -7.43 -6.56 21.33
CA PHE A 238 -8.66 -7.13 20.80
C PHE A 238 -9.53 -7.58 21.97
N CYS A 239 -10.83 -7.33 21.93
CA CYS A 239 -11.74 -7.82 22.94
C CYS A 239 -13.04 -8.32 22.32
N ASP A 240 -13.63 -9.33 22.94
CA ASP A 240 -14.94 -9.83 22.54
C ASP A 240 -15.98 -8.74 22.73
N LEU A 241 -16.78 -8.53 21.71
CA LEU A 241 -17.95 -7.64 21.76
C LEU A 241 -19.21 -8.49 21.70
N ILE A 242 -20.05 -8.39 22.72
CA ILE A 242 -21.39 -8.93 22.63
C ILE A 242 -22.13 -8.11 21.58
N ASP A 243 -22.72 -8.80 20.59
CA ASP A 243 -23.45 -8.15 19.49
C ASP A 243 -24.79 -7.59 19.99
N GLU A 244 -24.70 -6.51 20.75
CA GLU A 244 -25.83 -5.76 21.29
C GLU A 244 -25.68 -4.25 21.04
N ALA A 245 -26.81 -3.57 20.97
CA ALA A 245 -26.82 -2.12 20.81
C ALA A 245 -26.10 -1.42 21.96
N GLY A 246 -25.05 -0.64 21.64
CA GLY A 246 -24.28 0.12 22.63
C GLY A 246 -22.98 -0.52 23.10
N GLY A 247 -22.62 -1.72 22.66
CA GLY A 247 -21.39 -2.42 23.10
C GLY A 247 -20.13 -1.61 22.87
N ILE A 248 -19.95 -1.03 21.68
CA ILE A 248 -18.80 -0.13 21.38
C ILE A 248 -18.86 1.13 22.27
N ALA A 249 -20.04 1.72 22.44
CA ALA A 249 -20.19 2.93 23.26
C ALA A 249 -19.83 2.66 24.71
N THR A 250 -20.17 1.51 25.27
CA THR A 250 -19.82 1.10 26.62
C THR A 250 -18.31 1.01 26.82
N ILE A 251 -17.61 0.31 25.91
CA ILE A 251 -16.13 0.20 25.97
C ILE A 251 -15.48 1.57 25.83
N ALA A 252 -15.90 2.37 24.84
CA ALA A 252 -15.38 3.71 24.64
C ALA A 252 -15.61 4.61 25.89
N THR A 253 -16.77 4.49 26.53
CA THR A 253 -17.07 5.24 27.76
C THR A 253 -16.21 4.79 28.93
N ILE A 254 -15.99 3.49 29.12
CA ILE A 254 -15.10 2.93 30.16
C ILE A 254 -13.68 3.50 29.99
N LEU A 255 -13.14 3.47 28.77
CA LEU A 255 -11.80 3.99 28.49
C LEU A 255 -11.73 5.51 28.70
N ALA A 256 -12.67 6.27 28.15
CA ALA A 256 -12.71 7.73 28.28
C ALA A 256 -12.86 8.18 29.74
N SER A 257 -13.70 7.50 30.56
CA SER A 257 -13.89 7.82 31.97
C SER A 257 -12.65 7.58 32.84
N ASN A 258 -11.67 6.83 32.31
CA ASN A 258 -10.38 6.58 32.94
C ASN A 258 -9.23 7.32 32.26
N ASN A 259 -9.53 8.37 31.47
CA ASN A 259 -8.57 9.22 30.76
C ASN A 259 -7.68 8.43 29.77
N ILE A 260 -8.18 7.33 29.20
CA ILE A 260 -7.49 6.55 28.19
C ILE A 260 -7.98 7.03 26.81
N SER A 261 -7.07 7.63 26.05
CA SER A 261 -7.36 8.09 24.70
C SER A 261 -7.29 6.94 23.70
N ILE A 262 -8.34 6.82 22.89
CA ILE A 262 -8.42 5.85 21.80
C ILE A 262 -7.87 6.51 20.53
N LYS A 263 -6.91 5.86 19.86
CA LYS A 263 -6.38 6.29 18.57
C LYS A 263 -7.26 5.83 17.43
N ASN A 264 -7.71 4.56 17.49
CA ASN A 264 -8.61 3.97 16.51
C ASN A 264 -9.46 2.87 17.18
N ILE A 265 -10.68 2.66 16.67
CA ILE A 265 -11.58 1.62 17.15
C ILE A 265 -12.39 1.07 15.97
N GLY A 266 -12.46 -0.25 15.86
CA GLY A 266 -13.17 -0.91 14.77
C GLY A 266 -13.56 -2.34 15.10
N ILE A 267 -14.60 -2.86 14.43
CA ILE A 267 -14.98 -4.26 14.51
C ILE A 267 -14.26 -5.03 13.42
N ILE A 268 -13.61 -6.11 13.80
CA ILE A 268 -13.00 -7.06 12.87
C ILE A 268 -13.83 -8.33 12.85
N HIS A 269 -14.32 -8.69 11.68
CA HIS A 269 -14.91 -9.98 11.44
C HIS A 269 -13.80 -10.99 11.11
N ASN A 270 -13.26 -11.64 12.14
CA ASN A 270 -12.34 -12.75 11.94
C ASN A 270 -13.10 -14.07 12.05
N ARG A 271 -12.92 -14.96 11.04
CA ARG A 271 -13.57 -16.29 11.03
C ARG A 271 -13.13 -17.20 12.20
N GLU A 272 -12.05 -16.86 12.87
CA GLU A 272 -11.57 -17.59 14.05
C GLU A 272 -12.42 -17.33 15.31
N PHE A 273 -13.20 -16.23 15.32
CA PHE A 273 -14.07 -15.87 16.44
C PHE A 273 -15.52 -15.84 15.96
N GLN A 274 -16.39 -16.60 16.63
CA GLN A 274 -17.82 -16.71 16.27
C GLN A 274 -18.62 -15.43 16.56
N GLN A 275 -18.05 -14.47 17.27
CA GLN A 275 -18.63 -13.16 17.59
C GLN A 275 -17.70 -12.04 17.08
N GLY A 276 -18.24 -10.85 16.81
CA GLY A 276 -17.43 -9.72 16.38
C GLY A 276 -16.37 -9.36 17.43
N VAL A 277 -15.14 -9.16 16.96
CA VAL A 277 -14.03 -8.74 17.81
C VAL A 277 -13.79 -7.25 17.64
N LEU A 278 -13.82 -6.51 18.73
CA LEU A 278 -13.48 -5.11 18.75
C LEU A 278 -11.96 -4.95 18.80
N GLN A 279 -11.40 -4.26 17.83
CA GLN A 279 -10.02 -3.80 17.84
C GLN A 279 -9.97 -2.37 18.36
N VAL A 280 -9.07 -2.09 19.32
CA VAL A 280 -8.82 -0.75 19.84
C VAL A 280 -7.33 -0.46 19.77
N GLU A 281 -6.96 0.67 19.17
CA GLU A 281 -5.58 1.16 19.10
C GLU A 281 -5.35 2.34 20.05
N PHE A 282 -4.15 2.40 20.64
CA PHE A 282 -3.74 3.43 21.58
C PHE A 282 -2.50 4.18 21.09
N TYR A 283 -2.25 5.36 21.66
CA TYR A 283 -1.12 6.21 21.29
C TYR A 283 0.22 5.74 21.87
N ASP A 284 0.20 5.06 23.03
CA ASP A 284 1.39 4.63 23.77
C ASP A 284 1.15 3.35 24.58
N SER A 285 2.25 2.76 25.11
CA SER A 285 2.18 1.53 25.89
C SER A 285 1.44 1.70 27.21
N ASN A 286 1.56 2.85 27.87
CA ASN A 286 0.89 3.08 29.14
C ASN A 286 -0.63 3.06 28.99
N ALA A 287 -1.14 3.71 27.93
CA ALA A 287 -2.56 3.70 27.60
C ALA A 287 -3.05 2.28 27.29
N TYR A 288 -2.24 1.50 26.56
CA TYR A 288 -2.53 0.10 26.25
C TYR A 288 -2.58 -0.78 27.51
N ASP A 289 -1.53 -0.74 28.35
CA ASP A 289 -1.45 -1.55 29.56
C ASP A 289 -2.61 -1.25 30.51
N HIS A 290 -2.91 0.03 30.72
CA HIS A 290 -4.06 0.45 31.54
C HIS A 290 -5.40 0.01 30.94
N ALA A 291 -5.55 0.05 29.60
CA ALA A 291 -6.77 -0.41 28.93
C ALA A 291 -6.97 -1.91 29.11
N VAL A 292 -5.91 -2.73 28.98
CA VAL A 292 -5.96 -4.18 29.20
C VAL A 292 -6.41 -4.51 30.61
N GLU A 293 -5.78 -3.90 31.62
CA GLU A 293 -6.14 -4.11 33.03
C GLU A 293 -7.60 -3.69 33.32
N LEU A 294 -7.99 -2.52 32.80
CA LEU A 294 -9.29 -1.95 33.01
C LEU A 294 -10.40 -2.80 32.39
N LEU A 295 -10.26 -3.21 31.13
CA LEU A 295 -11.27 -4.01 30.44
C LEU A 295 -11.39 -5.40 31.06
N ARG A 296 -10.30 -6.03 31.50
CA ARG A 296 -10.34 -7.27 32.29
C ARG A 296 -11.08 -7.11 33.61
N LYS A 297 -10.90 -5.98 34.30
CA LYS A 297 -11.65 -5.65 35.53
C LYS A 297 -13.14 -5.53 35.30
N TYR A 298 -13.56 -5.07 34.11
CA TYR A 298 -14.97 -5.02 33.69
C TYR A 298 -15.44 -6.32 33.03
N HIS A 299 -14.67 -7.42 33.17
CA HIS A 299 -14.99 -8.77 32.70
C HIS A 299 -15.04 -8.94 31.18
N TYR A 300 -14.36 -8.05 30.43
CA TYR A 300 -14.16 -8.27 29.00
C TYR A 300 -13.03 -9.28 28.78
N THR A 301 -13.21 -10.19 27.83
CA THR A 301 -12.13 -11.05 27.35
C THR A 301 -11.22 -10.24 26.44
N VAL A 302 -9.98 -10.04 26.87
CA VAL A 302 -8.98 -9.26 26.12
C VAL A 302 -7.92 -10.20 25.58
N TYR A 303 -7.67 -10.12 24.27
CA TYR A 303 -6.63 -10.85 23.56
C TYR A 303 -5.46 -9.89 23.28
N GLU A 304 -4.29 -10.29 23.68
CA GLU A 304 -3.03 -9.60 23.42
C GLU A 304 -2.34 -10.31 22.24
N LYS A 305 -1.76 -9.54 21.30
CA LYS A 305 -1.11 -10.10 20.12
C LYS A 305 0.37 -9.74 20.08
#